data_9e50ecafd60b3a0f897fdc05aaadc768
#
_entry.id   9e50ecafd60b3a0f897fdc05aaadc768
#
_cell.length_a   1.000
_cell.length_b   1.000
_cell.length_c   1.000
_cell.angle_alpha   90.00
_cell.angle_beta   90.00
_cell.angle_gamma   90.00
#
_symmetry.space_group_name_H-M   'P 1'
#
loop_
_entity.id
_entity.type
_entity.pdbx_description
1 polymer ?
#
loop_
_entity_poly.entity_id
_entity_poly.type
_entity_poly.pdbx_seq_one_letter_code
_entity_poly.pdbx_strand_id
1 'polypeptide(L)'
;MSALVGLLLGLLAGYFRWLDAIVMRVMDGLMAIPAILLALSMVALLNAGLSTVILAIAITEIPRVVRLVRAVVLSVREEPYVEAAIAVGTPTPVLLVRHILPNTIAPLIVQTTYIAAHAILIEAVLSFLGVGISPETPTWGNIMAEGRALFVMLPHNIFFPGLFLALTVLAVNLFGDGLRDLLDPRMRKRL
;
A
#
# COMPACT_ATOMS: atom_id res chain seq x y z
N MET A 1 -8.18 1.36 1.70
CA MET A 1 -8.10 2.57 2.54
C MET A 1 -6.83 3.37 2.23
N SER A 2 -5.63 2.84 2.40
CA SER A 2 -4.36 3.51 2.05
C SER A 2 -4.30 4.05 0.62
N ALA A 3 -4.81 3.27 -0.37
CA ALA A 3 -4.86 3.70 -1.77
C ALA A 3 -5.71 4.96 -1.98
N LEU A 4 -6.88 5.05 -1.36
CA LEU A 4 -7.77 6.23 -1.50
C LEU A 4 -7.17 7.47 -0.82
N VAL A 5 -6.73 7.32 0.42
CA VAL A 5 -6.11 8.45 1.16
C VAL A 5 -4.82 8.88 0.47
N GLY A 6 -3.98 7.93 0.06
CA GLY A 6 -2.74 8.20 -0.64
C GLY A 6 -2.96 8.84 -2.02
N LEU A 7 -4.01 8.43 -2.75
CA LEU A 7 -4.40 9.05 -4.01
C LEU A 7 -4.77 10.52 -3.82
N LEU A 8 -5.65 10.81 -2.86
CA LEU A 8 -6.09 12.19 -2.60
C LEU A 8 -4.92 13.08 -2.18
N LEU A 9 -4.14 12.65 -1.21
CA LEU A 9 -2.98 13.42 -0.73
C LEU A 9 -1.92 13.55 -1.82
N GLY A 10 -1.65 12.50 -2.60
CA GLY A 10 -0.67 12.52 -3.67
C GLY A 10 -1.07 13.40 -4.84
N LEU A 11 -2.37 13.43 -5.22
CA LEU A 11 -2.90 14.34 -6.26
C LEU A 11 -2.74 15.80 -5.81
N LEU A 12 -3.14 16.11 -4.57
CA LEU A 12 -3.05 17.47 -4.05
C LEU A 12 -1.60 17.93 -3.88
N ALA A 13 -0.74 17.09 -3.30
CA ALA A 13 0.67 17.39 -3.11
C ALA A 13 1.39 17.55 -4.47
N GLY A 14 1.15 16.67 -5.43
CA GLY A 14 1.77 16.75 -6.75
C GLY A 14 1.35 17.99 -7.55
N TYR A 15 0.16 18.51 -7.30
CA TYR A 15 -0.33 19.69 -8.02
C TYR A 15 -0.01 21.01 -7.31
N PHE A 16 -0.21 21.11 -5.98
CA PHE A 16 -0.02 22.33 -5.19
C PHE A 16 1.33 22.31 -4.45
N ARG A 17 2.27 23.18 -4.85
CA ARG A 17 3.65 23.23 -4.29
C ARG A 17 3.70 23.47 -2.77
N TRP A 18 2.77 24.27 -2.21
CA TRP A 18 2.73 24.53 -0.76
C TRP A 18 2.25 23.30 0.02
N LEU A 19 1.28 22.55 -0.52
CA LEU A 19 0.83 21.28 0.07
C LEU A 19 1.92 20.22 -0.02
N ASP A 20 2.67 20.19 -1.11
CA ASP A 20 3.79 19.29 -1.32
C ASP A 20 4.80 19.36 -0.16
N ALA A 21 5.23 20.56 0.20
CA ALA A 21 6.20 20.77 1.27
C ALA A 21 5.72 20.21 2.63
N ILE A 22 4.42 20.38 2.95
CA ILE A 22 3.84 19.90 4.20
C ILE A 22 3.60 18.40 4.17
N VAL A 23 2.90 17.92 3.13
CA VAL A 23 2.54 16.50 2.99
C VAL A 23 3.79 15.63 2.95
N MET A 24 4.79 16.00 2.14
CA MET A 24 6.01 15.22 2.04
C MET A 24 6.80 15.20 3.35
N ARG A 25 6.82 16.29 4.11
CA ARG A 25 7.46 16.29 5.43
C ARG A 25 6.80 15.32 6.41
N VAL A 26 5.47 15.24 6.39
CA VAL A 26 4.72 14.27 7.21
C VAL A 26 4.99 12.85 6.74
N MET A 27 4.97 12.61 5.42
CA MET A 27 5.26 11.28 4.84
C MET A 27 6.68 10.83 5.16
N ASP A 28 7.66 11.74 5.09
CA ASP A 28 9.05 11.45 5.43
C ASP A 28 9.21 11.10 6.92
N GLY A 29 8.50 11.82 7.79
CA GLY A 29 8.46 11.50 9.22
C GLY A 29 7.87 10.11 9.51
N LEU A 30 6.77 9.74 8.84
CA LEU A 30 6.17 8.40 8.98
C LEU A 30 7.12 7.30 8.46
N MET A 31 7.84 7.54 7.38
CA MET A 31 8.78 6.55 6.82
C MET A 31 10.11 6.47 7.58
N ALA A 32 10.43 7.42 8.45
CA ALA A 32 11.60 7.35 9.33
C ALA A 32 11.43 6.25 10.40
N ILE A 33 10.19 5.88 10.73
CA ILE A 33 9.90 4.80 11.66
C ILE A 33 9.73 3.50 10.85
N PRO A 34 10.43 2.40 11.21
CA PRO A 34 10.20 1.10 10.58
C PRO A 34 8.71 0.72 10.64
N ALA A 35 8.12 0.35 9.48
CA ALA A 35 6.68 0.12 9.36
C ALA A 35 6.12 -0.86 10.39
N ILE A 36 6.87 -1.94 10.68
CA ILE A 36 6.46 -2.94 11.66
C ILE A 36 6.43 -2.38 13.09
N LEU A 37 7.38 -1.51 13.45
CA LEU A 37 7.41 -0.88 14.78
C LEU A 37 6.27 0.12 14.93
N LEU A 38 5.95 0.87 13.87
CA LEU A 38 4.81 1.78 13.86
C LEU A 38 3.50 1.01 14.00
N ALA A 39 3.32 -0.07 13.24
CA ALA A 39 2.14 -0.92 13.33
C ALA A 39 1.98 -1.55 14.73
N LEU A 40 3.06 -2.07 15.29
CA LEU A 40 3.10 -2.67 16.62
C LEU A 40 2.75 -1.65 17.71
N SER A 41 3.29 -0.44 17.64
CA SER A 41 2.98 0.65 18.56
C SER A 41 1.50 1.06 18.49
N MET A 42 0.94 1.12 17.28
CA MET A 42 -0.48 1.45 17.11
C MET A 42 -1.40 0.39 17.71
N VAL A 43 -1.10 -0.89 17.48
CA VAL A 43 -1.89 -1.99 18.06
C VAL A 43 -1.78 -2.02 19.58
N ALA A 44 -0.59 -1.75 20.13
CA ALA A 44 -0.38 -1.68 21.57
C ALA A 44 -1.18 -0.53 22.23
N LEU A 45 -1.33 0.61 21.53
CA LEU A 45 -2.07 1.78 22.05
C LEU A 45 -3.59 1.66 21.90
N LEU A 46 -4.09 1.05 20.82
CA LEU A 46 -5.50 1.04 20.43
C LEU A 46 -6.23 -0.26 20.75
N ASN A 47 -5.59 -1.20 21.44
CA ASN A 47 -5.99 -2.58 21.67
C ASN A 47 -5.94 -3.47 20.41
N ALA A 48 -5.60 -4.75 20.63
CA ALA A 48 -5.54 -5.74 19.57
C ALA A 48 -6.91 -5.99 18.94
N GLY A 49 -6.97 -6.09 17.62
CA GLY A 49 -8.19 -6.37 16.89
C GLY A 49 -8.06 -6.10 15.39
N LEU A 50 -8.97 -6.68 14.60
CA LEU A 50 -8.95 -6.59 13.14
C LEU A 50 -8.94 -5.14 12.65
N SER A 51 -9.78 -4.27 13.22
CA SER A 51 -9.87 -2.85 12.82
C SER A 51 -8.56 -2.10 13.09
N THR A 52 -7.94 -2.35 14.23
CA THR A 52 -6.67 -1.71 14.61
C THR A 52 -5.53 -2.18 13.71
N VAL A 53 -5.46 -3.47 13.40
CA VAL A 53 -4.47 -4.03 12.46
C VAL A 53 -4.65 -3.41 11.06
N ILE A 54 -5.88 -3.33 10.56
CA ILE A 54 -6.18 -2.68 9.26
C ILE A 54 -5.73 -1.21 9.26
N LEU A 55 -6.03 -0.46 10.33
CA LEU A 55 -5.62 0.94 10.45
C LEU A 55 -4.10 1.09 10.50
N ALA A 56 -3.44 0.26 11.30
CA ALA A 56 -1.99 0.27 11.43
C ALA A 56 -1.30 0.01 10.09
N ILE A 57 -1.72 -1.04 9.36
CA ILE A 57 -1.20 -1.34 8.02
C ILE A 57 -1.53 -0.21 7.04
N ALA A 58 -2.76 0.32 7.07
CA ALA A 58 -3.15 1.39 6.17
C ALA A 58 -2.29 2.65 6.35
N ILE A 59 -2.01 3.05 7.59
CA ILE A 59 -1.20 4.24 7.89
C ILE A 59 0.24 4.05 7.44
N THR A 60 0.82 2.87 7.64
CA THR A 60 2.20 2.57 7.21
C THR A 60 2.37 2.55 5.68
N GLU A 61 1.30 2.26 4.93
CA GLU A 61 1.32 2.19 3.47
C GLU A 61 0.95 3.51 2.76
N ILE A 62 0.27 4.45 3.44
CA ILE A 62 -0.09 5.76 2.87
C ILE A 62 1.11 6.47 2.24
N PRO A 63 2.28 6.59 2.88
CA PRO A 63 3.41 7.33 2.31
C PRO A 63 3.89 6.79 0.97
N ARG A 64 3.87 5.47 0.77
CA ARG A 64 4.25 4.84 -0.50
C ARG A 64 3.30 5.24 -1.62
N VAL A 65 1.99 5.22 -1.35
CA VAL A 65 0.98 5.62 -2.34
C VAL A 65 1.07 7.11 -2.64
N VAL A 66 1.22 7.95 -1.62
CA VAL A 66 1.39 9.40 -1.81
C VAL A 66 2.57 9.71 -2.72
N ARG A 67 3.72 9.12 -2.47
CA ARG A 67 4.93 9.31 -3.28
C ARG A 67 4.74 8.85 -4.73
N LEU A 68 4.11 7.69 -4.93
CA LEU A 68 3.81 7.16 -6.26
C LEU A 68 2.90 8.12 -7.04
N VAL A 69 1.76 8.46 -6.47
CA VAL A 69 0.77 9.35 -7.13
C VAL A 69 1.36 10.71 -7.38
N ARG A 70 2.06 11.31 -6.41
CA ARG A 70 2.76 12.58 -6.57
C ARG A 70 3.75 12.55 -7.74
N ALA A 71 4.56 11.50 -7.86
CA ALA A 71 5.52 11.37 -8.95
C ALA A 71 4.84 11.35 -10.32
N VAL A 72 3.73 10.62 -10.45
CA VAL A 72 2.92 10.59 -11.68
C VAL A 72 2.31 11.97 -11.97
N VAL A 73 1.76 12.65 -10.96
CA VAL A 73 1.18 13.99 -11.13
C VAL A 73 2.22 14.99 -11.59
N LEU A 74 3.43 14.96 -11.02
CA LEU A 74 4.53 15.85 -11.44
C LEU A 74 4.94 15.62 -12.89
N SER A 75 4.98 14.37 -13.35
CA SER A 75 5.27 14.05 -14.75
C SER A 75 4.15 14.46 -15.68
N VAL A 76 2.90 14.13 -15.34
CA VAL A 76 1.73 14.38 -16.21
C VAL A 76 1.43 15.87 -16.35
N ARG A 77 1.65 16.68 -15.30
CA ARG A 77 1.39 18.13 -15.39
C ARG A 77 2.30 18.86 -16.37
N GLU A 78 3.43 18.27 -16.76
CA GLU A 78 4.37 18.80 -17.75
C GLU A 78 4.07 18.32 -19.18
N GLU A 79 3.02 17.53 -19.37
CA GLU A 79 2.62 17.04 -20.68
C GLU A 79 1.92 18.14 -21.51
N PRO A 80 2.21 18.25 -22.83
CA PRO A 80 1.68 19.31 -23.68
C PRO A 80 0.15 19.44 -23.69
N TYR A 81 -0.58 18.33 -23.55
CA TYR A 81 -2.04 18.37 -23.50
C TYR A 81 -2.59 18.98 -22.20
N VAL A 82 -1.84 18.86 -21.10
CA VAL A 82 -2.21 19.50 -19.82
C VAL A 82 -1.91 20.99 -19.89
N GLU A 83 -0.77 21.38 -20.46
CA GLU A 83 -0.43 22.79 -20.69
C GLU A 83 -1.45 23.47 -21.60
N ALA A 84 -1.85 22.79 -22.68
CA ALA A 84 -2.92 23.29 -23.56
C ALA A 84 -4.25 23.47 -22.83
N ALA A 85 -4.63 22.52 -21.94
CA ALA A 85 -5.84 22.65 -21.12
C ALA A 85 -5.78 23.85 -20.17
N ILE A 86 -4.61 24.12 -19.59
CA ILE A 86 -4.38 25.32 -18.76
C ILE A 86 -4.50 26.59 -19.59
N ALA A 87 -3.90 26.62 -20.79
CA ALA A 87 -3.91 27.78 -21.67
C ALA A 87 -5.33 28.19 -22.11
N VAL A 88 -6.25 27.23 -22.28
CA VAL A 88 -7.66 27.51 -22.56
C VAL A 88 -8.51 27.81 -21.33
N GLY A 89 -7.89 27.92 -20.15
CA GLY A 89 -8.56 28.33 -18.91
C GLY A 89 -9.33 27.22 -18.19
N THR A 90 -8.98 25.94 -18.39
CA THR A 90 -9.64 24.84 -17.68
C THR A 90 -9.48 24.98 -16.15
N PRO A 91 -10.58 24.95 -15.38
CA PRO A 91 -10.49 25.10 -13.92
C PRO A 91 -9.78 23.91 -13.26
N THR A 92 -8.99 24.18 -12.23
CA THR A 92 -8.14 23.20 -11.55
C THR A 92 -8.85 21.88 -11.16
N PRO A 93 -10.07 21.86 -10.59
CA PRO A 93 -10.73 20.60 -10.27
C PRO A 93 -10.98 19.72 -11.50
N VAL A 94 -11.37 20.34 -12.61
CA VAL A 94 -11.61 19.63 -13.89
C VAL A 94 -10.28 19.10 -14.44
N LEU A 95 -9.21 19.90 -14.36
CA LEU A 95 -7.89 19.52 -14.78
C LEU A 95 -7.40 18.28 -14.01
N LEU A 96 -7.53 18.30 -12.67
CA LEU A 96 -7.14 17.18 -11.81
C LEU A 96 -7.94 15.92 -12.14
N VAL A 97 -9.27 15.99 -12.24
CA VAL A 97 -10.12 14.80 -12.40
C VAL A 97 -10.10 14.27 -13.83
N ARG A 98 -10.07 15.14 -14.85
CA ARG A 98 -10.22 14.73 -16.24
C ARG A 98 -8.91 14.49 -16.98
N HIS A 99 -7.83 15.17 -16.58
CA HIS A 99 -6.56 15.13 -17.31
C HIS A 99 -5.45 14.42 -16.52
N ILE A 100 -5.40 14.58 -15.18
CA ILE A 100 -4.31 14.06 -14.37
C ILE A 100 -4.68 12.72 -13.72
N LEU A 101 -5.81 12.64 -13.03
CA LEU A 101 -6.26 11.44 -12.31
C LEU A 101 -6.27 10.17 -13.18
N PRO A 102 -6.75 10.15 -14.43
CA PRO A 102 -6.79 8.93 -15.22
C PRO A 102 -5.40 8.30 -15.41
N ASN A 103 -4.35 9.12 -15.47
CA ASN A 103 -2.97 8.63 -15.63
C ASN A 103 -2.41 8.01 -14.34
N THR A 104 -3.01 8.30 -13.18
CA THR A 104 -2.57 7.73 -11.90
C THR A 104 -3.21 6.37 -11.62
N ILE A 105 -4.31 6.01 -12.30
CA ILE A 105 -5.10 4.82 -11.98
C ILE A 105 -4.31 3.55 -12.23
N ALA A 106 -3.66 3.40 -13.38
CA ALA A 106 -2.92 2.19 -13.71
C ALA A 106 -1.74 1.93 -12.74
N PRO A 107 -0.84 2.89 -12.47
CA PRO A 107 0.19 2.73 -11.43
C PRO A 107 -0.39 2.46 -10.04
N LEU A 108 -1.52 3.08 -9.69
CA LEU A 108 -2.17 2.89 -8.39
C LEU A 108 -2.74 1.47 -8.23
N ILE A 109 -3.36 0.92 -9.27
CA ILE A 109 -3.87 -0.45 -9.25
C ILE A 109 -2.72 -1.44 -8.99
N VAL A 110 -1.62 -1.30 -9.73
CA VAL A 110 -0.42 -2.13 -9.52
C VAL A 110 0.13 -1.97 -8.10
N GLN A 111 0.27 -0.73 -7.61
CA GLN A 111 0.73 -0.48 -6.25
C GLN A 111 -0.19 -1.11 -5.20
N THR A 112 -1.49 -1.13 -5.45
CA THR A 112 -2.47 -1.71 -4.51
C THR A 112 -2.30 -3.23 -4.38
N THR A 113 -1.91 -3.95 -5.43
CA THR A 113 -1.62 -5.39 -5.34
C THR A 113 -0.38 -5.67 -4.49
N TYR A 114 0.69 -4.87 -4.62
CA TYR A 114 1.86 -4.97 -3.75
C TYR A 114 1.52 -4.65 -2.28
N ILE A 115 0.69 -3.64 -2.05
CA ILE A 115 0.21 -3.31 -0.71
C ILE A 115 -0.59 -4.48 -0.12
N ALA A 116 -1.43 -5.17 -0.92
CA ALA A 116 -2.18 -6.33 -0.46
C ALA A 116 -1.25 -7.48 -0.03
N ALA A 117 -0.23 -7.81 -0.84
CA ALA A 117 0.77 -8.81 -0.50
C ALA A 117 1.54 -8.45 0.79
N HIS A 118 1.95 -7.18 0.91
CA HIS A 118 2.67 -6.69 2.09
C HIS A 118 1.78 -6.67 3.34
N ALA A 119 0.48 -6.34 3.19
CA ALA A 119 -0.48 -6.35 4.29
C ALA A 119 -0.68 -7.76 4.88
N ILE A 120 -0.73 -8.79 4.02
CA ILE A 120 -0.79 -10.19 4.45
C ILE A 120 0.43 -10.55 5.31
N LEU A 121 1.62 -10.12 4.90
CA LEU A 121 2.86 -10.37 5.65
C LEU A 121 2.88 -9.63 6.99
N ILE A 122 2.51 -8.35 7.01
CA ILE A 122 2.49 -7.57 8.27
C ILE A 122 1.47 -8.15 9.24
N GLU A 123 0.26 -8.50 8.77
CA GLU A 123 -0.76 -9.14 9.61
C GLU A 123 -0.21 -10.42 10.22
N ALA A 124 0.37 -11.30 9.40
CA ALA A 124 0.92 -12.58 9.88
C ALA A 124 2.03 -12.37 10.93
N VAL A 125 2.90 -11.37 10.74
CA VAL A 125 3.95 -11.04 11.72
C VAL A 125 3.34 -10.48 13.02
N LEU A 126 2.38 -9.57 12.96
CA LEU A 126 1.72 -9.02 14.16
C LEU A 126 0.99 -10.12 14.93
N SER A 127 0.26 -10.99 14.24
CA SER A 127 -0.43 -12.13 14.85
C SER A 127 0.56 -13.15 15.43
N PHE A 128 1.66 -13.45 14.71
CA PHE A 128 2.73 -14.31 15.22
C PHE A 128 3.38 -13.77 16.50
N LEU A 129 3.51 -12.44 16.62
CA LEU A 129 4.01 -11.78 17.83
C LEU A 129 2.96 -11.70 18.95
N GLY A 130 1.72 -12.11 18.71
CA GLY A 130 0.64 -12.10 19.69
C GLY A 130 -0.04 -10.76 19.90
N VAL A 131 0.20 -9.78 19.01
CA VAL A 131 -0.39 -8.43 19.05
C VAL A 131 -1.30 -8.15 17.86
N GLY A 132 -1.58 -9.14 17.03
CA GLY A 132 -2.42 -9.00 15.83
C GLY A 132 -3.91 -9.16 16.09
N ILE A 133 -4.54 -9.99 15.28
CA ILE A 133 -5.97 -10.35 15.39
C ILE A 133 -6.14 -11.32 16.56
N SER A 134 -7.35 -11.34 17.18
CA SER A 134 -7.68 -12.25 18.30
C SER A 134 -7.25 -13.68 17.97
N PRO A 135 -6.64 -14.41 18.94
CA PRO A 135 -6.27 -15.83 18.76
C PRO A 135 -7.43 -16.74 18.37
N GLU A 136 -8.65 -16.37 18.73
CA GLU A 136 -9.87 -17.11 18.34
C GLU A 136 -10.14 -17.06 16.82
N THR A 137 -9.56 -16.11 16.11
CA THR A 137 -9.69 -15.99 14.64
C THR A 137 -8.55 -16.77 13.99
N PRO A 138 -8.83 -17.81 13.21
CA PRO A 138 -7.79 -18.60 12.56
C PRO A 138 -7.12 -17.78 11.45
N THR A 139 -5.89 -17.35 11.68
CA THR A 139 -4.99 -16.76 10.67
C THR A 139 -3.72 -17.57 10.60
N TRP A 140 -2.98 -17.50 9.50
CA TRP A 140 -1.69 -18.18 9.42
C TRP A 140 -0.72 -17.71 10.51
N GLY A 141 -0.74 -16.40 10.85
CA GLY A 141 0.06 -15.84 11.91
C GLY A 141 -0.28 -16.44 13.29
N ASN A 142 -1.57 -16.55 13.63
CA ASN A 142 -2.03 -17.13 14.89
C ASN A 142 -1.68 -18.63 14.98
N ILE A 143 -1.90 -19.40 13.89
CA ILE A 143 -1.55 -20.84 13.87
C ILE A 143 -0.04 -21.02 14.10
N MET A 144 0.80 -20.22 13.44
CA MET A 144 2.25 -20.24 13.66
C MET A 144 2.63 -19.83 15.10
N ALA A 145 1.91 -18.85 15.70
CA ALA A 145 2.14 -18.42 17.07
C ALA A 145 1.86 -19.52 18.09
N GLU A 146 0.76 -20.25 17.93
CA GLU A 146 0.44 -21.44 18.74
C GLU A 146 1.46 -22.57 18.56
N GLY A 147 1.88 -22.82 17.31
CA GLY A 147 2.90 -23.82 16.99
C GLY A 147 4.28 -23.53 17.58
N ARG A 148 4.56 -22.29 17.98
CA ARG A 148 5.87 -21.88 18.52
C ARG A 148 6.25 -22.63 19.78
N ALA A 149 5.31 -22.86 20.69
CA ALA A 149 5.56 -23.58 21.95
C ALA A 149 5.90 -25.07 21.72
N LEU A 150 5.41 -25.64 20.62
CA LEU A 150 5.58 -27.04 20.27
C LEU A 150 6.58 -27.27 19.13
N PHE A 151 7.34 -26.27 18.74
CA PHE A 151 8.18 -26.29 17.54
C PHE A 151 9.17 -27.47 17.50
N VAL A 152 9.76 -27.81 18.65
CA VAL A 152 10.73 -28.93 18.75
C VAL A 152 10.05 -30.28 18.49
N MET A 153 8.79 -30.44 18.91
CA MET A 153 8.04 -31.70 18.80
C MET A 153 7.24 -31.76 17.49
N LEU A 154 6.65 -30.64 17.07
CA LEU A 154 5.69 -30.55 15.97
C LEU A 154 6.06 -29.39 15.02
N PRO A 155 7.22 -29.43 14.33
CA PRO A 155 7.68 -28.34 13.47
C PRO A 155 6.73 -28.03 12.30
N HIS A 156 5.92 -29.00 11.91
CA HIS A 156 4.95 -28.85 10.83
C HIS A 156 3.85 -27.82 11.13
N ASN A 157 3.55 -27.51 12.41
CA ASN A 157 2.59 -26.50 12.82
C ASN A 157 3.03 -25.08 12.46
N ILE A 158 4.32 -24.86 12.22
CA ILE A 158 4.85 -23.58 11.70
C ILE A 158 5.15 -23.69 10.22
N PHE A 159 5.68 -24.83 9.78
CA PHE A 159 6.12 -25.02 8.40
C PHE A 159 4.97 -24.90 7.39
N PHE A 160 3.86 -25.61 7.60
CA PHE A 160 2.76 -25.58 6.63
C PHE A 160 2.04 -24.22 6.56
N PRO A 161 1.63 -23.56 7.66
CA PRO A 161 1.06 -22.22 7.57
C PRO A 161 2.02 -21.22 6.96
N GLY A 162 3.33 -21.29 7.27
CA GLY A 162 4.35 -20.46 6.67
C GLY A 162 4.49 -20.68 5.16
N LEU A 163 4.43 -21.95 4.71
CA LEU A 163 4.45 -22.29 3.29
C LEU A 163 3.22 -21.73 2.56
N PHE A 164 2.01 -21.91 3.10
CA PHE A 164 0.80 -21.37 2.50
C PHE A 164 0.79 -19.84 2.48
N LEU A 165 1.28 -19.20 3.53
CA LEU A 165 1.49 -17.75 3.57
C LEU A 165 2.42 -17.31 2.44
N ALA A 166 3.58 -17.95 2.29
CA ALA A 166 4.56 -17.62 1.25
C ALA A 166 3.98 -17.82 -0.16
N LEU A 167 3.28 -18.92 -0.40
CA LEU A 167 2.62 -19.20 -1.68
C LEU A 167 1.53 -18.16 -2.00
N THR A 168 0.75 -17.74 -1.02
CA THR A 168 -0.28 -16.72 -1.20
C THR A 168 0.33 -15.36 -1.53
N VAL A 169 1.36 -14.95 -0.81
CA VAL A 169 2.09 -13.70 -1.07
C VAL A 169 2.71 -13.74 -2.46
N LEU A 170 3.32 -14.86 -2.85
CA LEU A 170 3.87 -15.04 -4.20
C LEU A 170 2.78 -14.93 -5.27
N ALA A 171 1.64 -15.60 -5.08
CA ALA A 171 0.52 -15.55 -6.02
C ALA A 171 -0.03 -14.12 -6.20
N VAL A 172 -0.19 -13.36 -5.10
CA VAL A 172 -0.65 -11.96 -5.15
C VAL A 172 0.37 -11.08 -5.87
N ASN A 173 1.67 -11.26 -5.64
CA ASN A 173 2.72 -10.52 -6.34
C ASN A 173 2.74 -10.85 -7.84
N LEU A 174 2.69 -12.13 -8.22
CA LEU A 174 2.62 -12.55 -9.64
C LEU A 174 1.37 -12.00 -10.34
N PHE A 175 0.23 -11.98 -9.64
CA PHE A 175 -0.98 -11.35 -10.14
C PHE A 175 -0.78 -9.85 -10.36
N GLY A 176 -0.12 -9.15 -9.43
CA GLY A 176 0.24 -7.74 -9.54
C GLY A 176 1.15 -7.46 -10.73
N ASP A 177 2.16 -8.30 -10.96
CA ASP A 177 3.06 -8.18 -12.11
C ASP A 177 2.33 -8.40 -13.44
N GLY A 178 1.48 -9.42 -13.51
CA GLY A 178 0.63 -9.66 -14.69
C GLY A 178 -0.31 -8.49 -14.98
N LEU A 179 -0.86 -7.88 -13.93
CA LEU A 179 -1.71 -6.69 -14.07
C LEU A 179 -0.92 -5.47 -14.55
N ARG A 180 0.32 -5.31 -14.08
CA ARG A 180 1.24 -4.27 -14.55
C ARG A 180 1.51 -4.42 -16.04
N ASP A 181 1.82 -5.64 -16.51
CA ASP A 181 2.13 -5.90 -17.91
C ASP A 181 0.91 -5.61 -18.82
N LEU A 182 -0.29 -5.93 -18.37
CA LEU A 182 -1.54 -5.63 -19.09
C LEU A 182 -1.85 -4.13 -19.16
N LEU A 183 -1.51 -3.38 -18.10
CA LEU A 183 -1.79 -1.94 -17.99
C LEU A 183 -0.69 -1.07 -18.61
N ASP A 184 0.49 -1.61 -18.94
CA ASP A 184 1.59 -0.86 -19.55
C ASP A 184 1.34 -0.64 -21.06
N PRO A 185 1.11 0.62 -21.50
CA PRO A 185 0.87 0.91 -22.94
C PRO A 185 2.07 0.60 -23.83
N ARG A 186 3.28 0.51 -23.27
CA ARG A 186 4.51 0.26 -24.03
C ARG A 186 4.61 -1.19 -24.49
N MET A 187 4.04 -2.12 -23.76
CA MET A 187 3.99 -3.54 -24.15
C MET A 187 3.04 -3.79 -25.31
N ARG A 188 1.96 -2.99 -25.41
CA ARG A 188 0.94 -3.10 -26.45
C ARG A 188 1.44 -2.75 -27.87
N LYS A 189 2.58 -2.06 -27.99
CA LYS A 189 3.21 -1.70 -29.29
C LYS A 189 4.18 -2.76 -29.82
N ARG A 190 4.41 -3.87 -29.08
CA ARG A 190 5.33 -4.96 -29.48
C ARG A 190 4.61 -6.22 -29.97
N LEU A 191 3.30 -6.24 -29.94
CA LEU A 191 2.40 -7.24 -30.55
C LEU A 191 1.75 -6.67 -31.81
#